data_5a9ace55f465b8cb35005dc2ac623d20
#
_entry.id   5a9ace55f465b8cb35005dc2ac623d20
#
_cell.length_a   1.000
_cell.length_b   1.000
_cell.length_c   1.000
_cell.angle_alpha   90.00
_cell.angle_beta   90.00
_cell.angle_gamma   90.00
#
_symmetry.space_group_name_H-M   'P 1'
#
loop_
_entity.id
_entity.type
_entity.pdbx_description
1 polymer ?
#
loop_
_entity_poly.entity_id
_entity_poly.type
_entity_poly.pdbx_seq_one_letter_code
_entity_poly.pdbx_strand_id
1 'polypeptide(L)'
;VVTQDFIEKNGVADQVSTQGGDFTRNDFPQNCDVAVMASNLPQYNREIINQVVQKAFDALLPGGEMHLIGEMLDDDRKGPMDAAIWGLMEVMSNSTGLAHSRKDCVQYFKQAGFENIEVHEFIPDILVRVTGAKPK
;
A
#
# COMPACT_ATOMS: atom_id res chain seq x y z
N VAL A 1 8.00 20.32 -11.11
CA VAL A 1 7.10 19.19 -11.27
C VAL A 1 5.85 19.44 -10.42
N VAL A 2 4.67 19.00 -10.89
CA VAL A 2 3.35 19.41 -10.36
C VAL A 2 3.26 19.35 -8.83
N THR A 3 3.69 18.25 -8.20
CA THR A 3 3.61 18.09 -6.74
C THR A 3 4.44 19.16 -6.01
N GLN A 4 5.64 19.45 -6.48
CA GLN A 4 6.50 20.48 -5.88
C GLN A 4 5.86 21.87 -5.98
N ASP A 5 5.24 22.21 -7.12
CA ASP A 5 4.54 23.47 -7.29
C ASP A 5 3.35 23.62 -6.31
N PHE A 6 2.65 22.51 -6.01
CA PHE A 6 1.58 22.51 -5.01
C PHE A 6 2.10 22.68 -3.59
N ILE A 7 3.21 22.05 -3.23
CA ILE A 7 3.87 22.19 -1.91
C ILE A 7 4.23 23.66 -1.68
N GLU A 8 4.87 24.30 -2.66
CA GLU A 8 5.26 25.72 -2.59
C GLU A 8 4.05 26.65 -2.51
N LYS A 9 3.03 26.43 -3.38
CA LYS A 9 1.79 27.24 -3.38
C LYS A 9 1.01 27.17 -2.09
N ASN A 10 1.07 26.04 -1.37
CA ASN A 10 0.39 25.86 -0.09
C ASN A 10 1.26 26.21 1.12
N GLY A 11 2.51 26.60 0.91
CA GLY A 11 3.41 27.05 1.98
C GLY A 11 3.79 25.93 2.97
N VAL A 12 3.84 24.67 2.51
CA VAL A 12 4.13 23.48 3.35
C VAL A 12 5.46 22.83 3.03
N ALA A 13 6.38 23.55 2.40
CA ALA A 13 7.68 23.04 1.99
C ALA A 13 8.61 22.66 3.16
N ASP A 14 8.34 23.17 4.36
CA ASP A 14 9.01 22.79 5.60
C ASP A 14 8.50 21.48 6.21
N GLN A 15 7.34 21.00 5.78
CA GLN A 15 6.68 19.79 6.30
C GLN A 15 6.58 18.67 5.26
N VAL A 16 6.54 19.00 3.97
CA VAL A 16 6.33 18.03 2.89
C VAL A 16 7.47 18.09 1.89
N SER A 17 8.06 16.95 1.62
CA SER A 17 9.07 16.79 0.57
C SER A 17 8.66 15.73 -0.44
N THR A 18 9.21 15.79 -1.65
CA THR A 18 8.99 14.80 -2.70
C THR A 18 10.28 14.14 -3.13
N GLN A 19 10.22 12.85 -3.38
CA GLN A 19 11.30 12.10 -3.97
C GLN A 19 10.81 11.45 -5.26
N GLY A 20 11.49 11.74 -6.37
CA GLY A 20 11.22 11.06 -7.64
C GLY A 20 11.82 9.67 -7.66
N GLY A 21 11.10 8.71 -8.25
CA GLY A 21 11.61 7.34 -8.38
C GLY A 21 10.53 6.33 -8.73
N ASP A 22 10.96 5.10 -8.97
CA ASP A 22 10.09 3.93 -9.10
C ASP A 22 10.01 3.24 -7.73
N PHE A 23 8.88 3.39 -7.04
CA PHE A 23 8.69 2.85 -5.68
C PHE A 23 8.75 1.32 -5.63
N THR A 24 8.59 0.63 -6.75
CA THR A 24 8.75 -0.82 -6.82
C THR A 24 10.23 -1.24 -6.77
N ARG A 25 11.16 -0.36 -7.15
CA ARG A 25 12.59 -0.64 -7.29
C ARG A 25 13.48 0.16 -6.34
N ASN A 26 13.20 1.45 -6.19
CA ASN A 26 14.03 2.33 -5.38
C ASN A 26 13.77 2.14 -3.89
N ASP A 27 14.78 2.40 -3.07
CA ASP A 27 14.65 2.37 -1.62
C ASP A 27 13.77 3.52 -1.13
N PHE A 28 13.11 3.30 0.01
CA PHE A 28 12.32 4.31 0.67
C PHE A 28 13.16 5.15 1.63
N PRO A 29 12.73 6.41 1.92
CA PRO A 29 13.32 7.19 3.00
C PRO A 29 13.32 6.38 4.31
N GLN A 30 14.44 6.38 5.01
CA GLN A 30 14.60 5.60 6.24
C GLN A 30 14.13 6.37 7.47
N ASN A 31 13.94 5.66 8.57
CA ASN A 31 13.55 6.19 9.87
C ASN A 31 12.16 6.86 9.86
N CYS A 32 11.21 6.24 9.18
CA CYS A 32 9.82 6.67 9.15
C CYS A 32 9.04 6.12 10.34
N ASP A 33 8.13 6.90 10.90
CA ASP A 33 7.17 6.44 11.92
C ASP A 33 5.97 5.75 11.27
N VAL A 34 5.58 6.19 10.07
CA VAL A 34 4.42 5.67 9.34
C VAL A 34 4.73 5.54 7.85
N ALA A 35 4.34 4.42 7.27
CA ALA A 35 4.32 4.19 5.82
C ALA A 35 2.89 4.01 5.33
N VAL A 36 2.52 4.69 4.24
CA VAL A 36 1.18 4.57 3.63
C VAL A 36 1.30 4.21 2.17
N MET A 37 0.62 3.14 1.76
CA MET A 37 0.38 2.78 0.37
C MET A 37 -1.13 2.83 0.12
N ALA A 38 -1.59 3.71 -0.78
CA ALA A 38 -3.02 3.92 -1.02
C ALA A 38 -3.36 3.91 -2.50
N SER A 39 -4.47 3.24 -2.86
CA SER A 39 -5.14 3.25 -4.17
C SER A 39 -4.30 2.79 -5.38
N ASN A 40 -3.27 1.97 -5.17
CA ASN A 40 -2.48 1.39 -6.27
C ASN A 40 -2.19 -0.11 -6.09
N LEU A 41 -2.86 -0.75 -5.15
CA LEU A 41 -2.73 -2.18 -4.88
C LEU A 41 -3.02 -3.06 -6.11
N PRO A 42 -4.12 -2.86 -6.88
CA PRO A 42 -4.44 -3.74 -8.00
C PRO A 42 -3.48 -3.64 -9.20
N GLN A 43 -2.67 -2.59 -9.29
CA GLN A 43 -1.75 -2.36 -10.42
C GLN A 43 -0.57 -3.33 -10.45
N TYR A 44 -0.31 -4.04 -9.37
CA TYR A 44 0.88 -4.88 -9.21
C TYR A 44 0.53 -6.31 -8.80
N ASN A 45 1.38 -7.25 -9.21
CA ASN A 45 1.25 -8.65 -8.82
C ASN A 45 1.71 -8.89 -7.36
N ARG A 46 1.49 -10.10 -6.86
CA ARG A 46 1.82 -10.48 -5.47
C ARG A 46 3.29 -10.31 -5.14
N GLU A 47 4.18 -10.61 -6.07
CA GLU A 47 5.62 -10.52 -5.87
C GLU A 47 6.05 -9.07 -5.64
N ILE A 48 5.58 -8.14 -6.49
CA ILE A 48 5.89 -6.71 -6.37
C ILE A 48 5.31 -6.15 -5.07
N ILE A 49 4.06 -6.48 -4.73
CA ILE A 49 3.46 -6.00 -3.48
C ILE A 49 4.22 -6.52 -2.25
N ASN A 50 4.62 -7.78 -2.24
CA ASN A 50 5.48 -8.33 -1.19
C ASN A 50 6.78 -7.53 -1.03
N GLN A 51 7.46 -7.23 -2.13
CA GLN A 51 8.70 -6.44 -2.12
C GLN A 51 8.47 -5.03 -1.59
N VAL A 52 7.37 -4.37 -2.00
CA VAL A 52 7.02 -3.01 -1.54
C VAL A 52 6.71 -3.02 -0.04
N VAL A 53 5.94 -3.99 0.45
CA VAL A 53 5.62 -4.12 1.88
C VAL A 53 6.89 -4.41 2.69
N GLN A 54 7.81 -5.26 2.19
CA GLN A 54 9.10 -5.51 2.83
C GLN A 54 9.95 -4.24 2.92
N LYS A 55 10.05 -3.47 1.83
CA LYS A 55 10.81 -2.20 1.84
C LYS A 55 10.20 -1.16 2.78
N ALA A 56 8.86 -1.12 2.89
CA ALA A 56 8.19 -0.28 3.86
C ALA A 56 8.53 -0.70 5.32
N PHE A 57 8.53 -2.01 5.59
CA PHE A 57 8.96 -2.54 6.89
C PHE A 57 10.40 -2.14 7.22
N ASP A 58 11.32 -2.29 6.26
CA ASP A 58 12.73 -1.95 6.47
C ASP A 58 12.93 -0.45 6.74
N ALA A 59 12.15 0.41 6.09
CA ALA A 59 12.21 1.87 6.22
C ALA A 59 11.63 2.40 7.55
N LEU A 60 10.76 1.64 8.21
CA LEU A 60 10.12 2.03 9.46
C LEU A 60 11.07 1.90 10.66
N LEU A 61 10.93 2.82 11.61
CA LEU A 61 11.51 2.69 12.95
C LEU A 61 10.85 1.54 13.72
N PRO A 62 11.53 0.96 14.71
CA PRO A 62 10.90 0.04 15.66
C PRO A 62 9.65 0.68 16.30
N GLY A 63 8.52 -0.01 16.26
CA GLY A 63 7.22 0.52 16.69
C GLY A 63 6.48 1.37 15.66
N GLY A 64 7.07 1.64 14.50
CA GLY A 64 6.40 2.33 13.38
C GLY A 64 5.33 1.45 12.72
N GLU A 65 4.41 2.05 12.00
CA GLU A 65 3.24 1.39 11.42
C GLU A 65 3.16 1.52 9.89
N MET A 66 2.66 0.49 9.23
CA MET A 66 2.29 0.56 7.81
C MET A 66 0.77 0.48 7.64
N HIS A 67 0.25 1.29 6.71
CA HIS A 67 -1.13 1.29 6.27
C HIS A 67 -1.20 0.98 4.77
N LEU A 68 -1.83 -0.13 4.42
CA LEU A 68 -2.15 -0.50 3.04
C LEU A 68 -3.65 -0.30 2.82
N ILE A 69 -4.01 0.63 1.94
CA ILE A 69 -5.39 1.01 1.66
C ILE A 69 -5.68 0.75 0.17
N GLY A 70 -6.73 0.01 -0.12
CA GLY A 70 -7.09 -0.28 -1.51
C GLY A 70 -8.36 -1.11 -1.63
N GLU A 71 -8.75 -1.34 -2.86
CA GLU A 71 -9.81 -2.26 -3.23
C GLU A 71 -9.33 -3.68 -2.99
N MET A 72 -10.01 -4.42 -2.11
CA MET A 72 -9.65 -5.79 -1.76
C MET A 72 -10.85 -6.72 -1.88
N LEU A 73 -10.61 -7.88 -2.48
CA LEU A 73 -11.59 -8.97 -2.47
C LEU A 73 -11.78 -9.53 -1.07
N ASP A 74 -12.96 -10.06 -0.81
CA ASP A 74 -13.19 -10.96 0.31
C ASP A 74 -12.32 -12.21 0.20
N ASP A 75 -12.14 -12.93 1.30
CA ASP A 75 -11.23 -14.08 1.35
C ASP A 75 -11.70 -15.25 0.49
N ASP A 76 -13.00 -15.37 0.23
CA ASP A 76 -13.59 -16.34 -0.69
C ASP A 76 -13.60 -15.87 -2.15
N ARG A 77 -13.14 -14.65 -2.43
CA ARG A 77 -13.02 -14.00 -3.75
C ARG A 77 -14.34 -13.83 -4.51
N LYS A 78 -15.48 -13.82 -3.81
CA LYS A 78 -16.80 -13.62 -4.45
C LYS A 78 -17.26 -12.17 -4.51
N GLY A 79 -16.56 -11.27 -3.88
CA GLY A 79 -16.86 -9.84 -3.83
C GLY A 79 -15.75 -9.06 -3.16
N PRO A 80 -15.95 -7.77 -3.01
CA PRO A 80 -16.95 -6.94 -3.69
C PRO A 80 -16.67 -6.83 -5.19
N MET A 81 -17.72 -6.51 -5.97
CA MET A 81 -17.61 -6.45 -7.44
C MET A 81 -16.59 -5.43 -7.92
N ASP A 82 -16.50 -4.27 -7.28
CA ASP A 82 -15.57 -3.21 -7.65
C ASP A 82 -14.12 -3.67 -7.57
N ALA A 83 -13.73 -4.38 -6.51
CA ALA A 83 -12.38 -4.95 -6.39
C ALA A 83 -12.07 -5.96 -7.52
N ALA A 84 -13.07 -6.76 -7.91
CA ALA A 84 -12.92 -7.71 -9.02
C ALA A 84 -12.78 -6.99 -10.38
N ILE A 85 -13.57 -5.95 -10.61
CA ILE A 85 -13.51 -5.14 -11.83
C ILE A 85 -12.16 -4.42 -11.95
N TRP A 86 -11.67 -3.79 -10.88
CA TRP A 86 -10.36 -3.14 -10.88
C TRP A 86 -9.23 -4.11 -11.20
N GLY A 87 -9.22 -5.30 -10.58
CA GLY A 87 -8.25 -6.33 -10.91
C GLY A 87 -8.31 -6.79 -12.37
N LEU A 88 -9.52 -6.92 -12.95
CA LEU A 88 -9.70 -7.26 -14.36
C LEU A 88 -9.19 -6.15 -15.29
N MET A 89 -9.47 -4.88 -14.97
CA MET A 89 -9.00 -3.73 -15.74
C MET A 89 -7.47 -3.68 -15.79
N GLU A 90 -6.80 -3.95 -14.68
CA GLU A 90 -5.34 -3.99 -14.64
C GLU A 90 -4.75 -5.11 -15.49
N VAL A 91 -5.34 -6.30 -15.48
CA VAL A 91 -4.94 -7.39 -16.39
C VAL A 91 -5.12 -7.00 -17.86
N MET A 92 -6.21 -6.31 -18.19
CA MET A 92 -6.49 -5.86 -19.56
C MET A 92 -5.59 -4.72 -20.03
N SER A 93 -5.05 -3.90 -19.15
CA SER A 93 -4.19 -2.76 -19.47
C SER A 93 -2.70 -3.13 -19.63
N ASN A 94 -2.36 -4.42 -19.73
CA ASN A 94 -0.99 -4.94 -19.77
C ASN A 94 -0.14 -4.59 -18.52
N SER A 95 -0.78 -4.32 -17.40
CA SER A 95 -0.09 -4.22 -16.13
C SER A 95 0.25 -5.62 -15.59
N THR A 96 1.07 -5.70 -14.55
CA THR A 96 1.29 -6.96 -13.82
C THR A 96 0.20 -7.21 -12.79
N GLY A 97 -0.81 -6.36 -12.75
CA GLY A 97 -1.81 -6.28 -11.70
C GLY A 97 -2.78 -7.45 -11.64
N LEU A 98 -3.43 -7.52 -10.50
CA LEU A 98 -4.50 -8.48 -10.22
C LEU A 98 -5.32 -8.02 -9.01
N ALA A 99 -6.51 -8.60 -8.82
CA ALA A 99 -7.28 -8.40 -7.61
C ALA A 99 -6.67 -9.18 -6.43
N HIS A 100 -6.33 -8.44 -5.35
CA HIS A 100 -5.84 -9.01 -4.09
C HIS A 100 -7.00 -9.20 -3.11
N SER A 101 -6.98 -10.27 -2.32
CA SER A 101 -7.91 -10.44 -1.21
C SER A 101 -7.36 -9.82 0.09
N ARG A 102 -8.25 -9.61 1.07
CA ARG A 102 -7.86 -9.21 2.43
C ARG A 102 -6.82 -10.16 3.01
N LYS A 103 -7.01 -11.47 2.81
CA LYS A 103 -6.08 -12.51 3.24
C LYS A 103 -4.72 -12.42 2.54
N ASP A 104 -4.68 -12.11 1.23
CA ASP A 104 -3.41 -11.89 0.53
C ASP A 104 -2.65 -10.72 1.19
N CYS A 105 -3.32 -9.60 1.47
CA CYS A 105 -2.70 -8.43 2.09
C CYS A 105 -2.18 -8.71 3.50
N VAL A 106 -2.96 -9.40 4.34
CA VAL A 106 -2.50 -9.87 5.66
C VAL A 106 -1.27 -10.75 5.54
N GLN A 107 -1.21 -11.60 4.51
CA GLN A 107 -0.05 -12.48 4.29
C GLN A 107 1.21 -11.69 3.93
N TYR A 108 1.12 -10.61 3.13
CA TYR A 108 2.25 -9.73 2.83
C TYR A 108 2.84 -9.11 4.09
N PHE A 109 1.98 -8.60 4.98
CA PHE A 109 2.40 -8.04 6.26
C PHE A 109 3.10 -9.09 7.16
N LYS A 110 2.52 -10.29 7.26
CA LYS A 110 3.13 -11.39 8.04
C LYS A 110 4.51 -11.78 7.49
N GLN A 111 4.66 -11.87 6.18
CA GLN A 111 5.92 -12.23 5.55
C GLN A 111 7.01 -11.18 5.77
N ALA A 112 6.64 -9.90 5.79
CA ALA A 112 7.56 -8.81 6.10
C ALA A 112 7.96 -8.72 7.59
N GLY A 113 7.21 -9.38 8.49
CA GLY A 113 7.50 -9.38 9.92
C GLY A 113 6.68 -8.40 10.76
N PHE A 114 5.62 -7.82 10.19
CA PHE A 114 4.69 -6.98 10.95
C PHE A 114 3.92 -7.79 12.00
N GLU A 115 3.68 -7.17 13.14
CA GLU A 115 2.83 -7.66 14.22
C GLU A 115 1.57 -6.79 14.36
N ASN A 116 0.61 -7.24 15.20
CA ASN A 116 -0.65 -6.53 15.46
C ASN A 116 -1.39 -6.17 14.15
N ILE A 117 -1.45 -7.13 13.23
CA ILE A 117 -2.04 -6.91 11.92
C ILE A 117 -3.56 -6.87 12.06
N GLU A 118 -4.15 -5.75 11.62
CA GLU A 118 -5.60 -5.52 11.67
C GLU A 118 -6.15 -5.22 10.27
N VAL A 119 -7.41 -5.58 10.04
CA VAL A 119 -8.14 -5.31 8.79
C VAL A 119 -9.38 -4.51 9.13
N HIS A 120 -9.52 -3.34 8.51
CA HIS A 120 -10.63 -2.43 8.74
C HIS A 120 -11.32 -2.07 7.43
N GLU A 121 -12.62 -1.89 7.44
CA GLU A 121 -13.30 -1.19 6.37
C GLU A 121 -13.00 0.31 6.48
N PHE A 122 -12.27 0.84 5.50
CA PHE A 122 -11.90 2.25 5.47
C PHE A 122 -13.00 3.11 4.84
N ILE A 123 -13.55 2.64 3.72
CA ILE A 123 -14.79 3.13 3.13
C ILE A 123 -15.64 1.89 2.88
N PRO A 124 -16.82 1.76 3.52
CA PRO A 124 -17.67 0.57 3.40
C PRO A 124 -17.90 0.19 1.93
N ASP A 125 -17.77 -1.10 1.63
CA ASP A 125 -17.94 -1.72 0.31
C ASP A 125 -16.97 -1.23 -0.80
N ILE A 126 -16.06 -0.28 -0.52
CA ILE A 126 -15.14 0.31 -1.51
C ILE A 126 -13.68 0.04 -1.14
N LEU A 127 -13.23 0.56 0.02
CA LEU A 127 -11.82 0.48 0.41
C LEU A 127 -11.65 -0.23 1.74
N VAL A 128 -10.68 -1.12 1.75
CA VAL A 128 -10.21 -1.81 2.96
C VAL A 128 -8.83 -1.27 3.34
N ARG A 129 -8.58 -1.16 4.64
CA ARG A 129 -7.28 -0.80 5.20
C ARG A 129 -6.72 -1.98 5.98
N VAL A 130 -5.53 -2.40 5.66
CA VAL A 130 -4.72 -3.32 6.46
C VAL A 130 -3.62 -2.52 7.15
N THR A 131 -3.47 -2.72 8.44
CA THR A 131 -2.42 -2.08 9.26
C THR A 131 -1.55 -3.13 9.92
N GLY A 132 -0.32 -2.78 10.24
CA GLY A 132 0.59 -3.61 11.02
C GLY A 132 1.71 -2.76 11.60
N ALA A 133 2.20 -3.15 12.78
CA ALA A 133 3.29 -2.47 13.47
C ALA A 133 4.60 -3.26 13.31
N LYS A 134 5.72 -2.54 13.14
CA LYS A 134 7.05 -3.12 13.25
C LYS A 134 7.36 -3.38 14.72
N PRO A 135 7.86 -4.57 15.10
CA PRO A 135 8.27 -4.84 16.48
C PRO A 135 9.22 -3.80 17.05
N LYS A 136 9.16 -3.61 18.39
CA LYS A 136 10.05 -2.69 19.10
C LYS A 136 11.44 -3.26 19.27
#